data_43b25d4d3ba23cc040b71b621081ff74
#
_entry.id   43b25d4d3ba23cc040b71b621081ff74
#
_cell.length_a   1.000
_cell.length_b   1.000
_cell.length_c   1.000
_cell.angle_alpha   90.00
_cell.angle_beta   90.00
_cell.angle_gamma   90.00
#
_symmetry.space_group_name_H-M   'P 1'
#
loop_
_entity.id
_entity.type
_entity.pdbx_description
1 polymer ?
#
loop_
_entity_poly.entity_id
_entity_poly.type
_entity_poly.pdbx_seq_one_letter_code
_entity_poly.pdbx_strand_id
1 'polypeptide(L)'
;MEKKIALVVAFCLAFLVGGASSAIADETQIYVLHFKNGMSIRCDAIWRGIDDYAWCRKSGSVQGFPLTDLDMKKTFEIQPAVNQLVNKSEASFNRGDWDAAIAEASGAIALDPKNEVAFTIRAGAYANKGKLKEAIQDCNTAIGINPYFPLAYNNRGHALELSGQLPQATLDYEMSCNMGNELGCKNVKRVRTLSK
;
A
#
# COMPACT_ATOMS: atom_id res chain seq x y z
N MET A 1 -26.97 19.78 16.36
CA MET A 1 -26.35 19.35 15.11
C MET A 1 -25.60 20.48 14.40
N GLU A 2 -26.16 21.68 14.32
CA GLU A 2 -25.56 22.84 13.63
C GLU A 2 -24.22 23.34 14.23
N LYS A 3 -24.05 23.31 15.56
CA LYS A 3 -22.77 23.71 16.19
C LYS A 3 -21.58 22.80 15.86
N LYS A 4 -21.81 21.51 15.56
CA LYS A 4 -20.75 20.58 15.19
C LYS A 4 -20.30 20.78 13.73
N ILE A 5 -21.22 21.13 12.84
CA ILE A 5 -20.92 21.45 11.43
C ILE A 5 -20.11 22.74 11.34
N ALA A 6 -20.45 23.76 12.12
CA ALA A 6 -19.71 25.03 12.14
C ALA A 6 -18.26 24.86 12.64
N LEU A 7 -18.00 23.95 13.58
CA LEU A 7 -16.66 23.67 14.07
C LEU A 7 -15.80 22.95 13.03
N VAL A 8 -16.39 22.02 12.27
CA VAL A 8 -15.72 21.32 11.18
C VAL A 8 -15.34 22.27 10.05
N VAL A 9 -16.23 23.19 9.69
CA VAL A 9 -15.95 24.20 8.65
C VAL A 9 -14.89 25.20 9.12
N ALA A 10 -14.90 25.62 10.40
CA ALA A 10 -13.88 26.48 10.98
C ALA A 10 -12.50 25.85 11.02
N PHE A 11 -12.42 24.51 11.25
CA PHE A 11 -11.15 23.79 11.25
C PHE A 11 -10.59 23.61 9.83
N CYS A 12 -11.45 23.40 8.83
CA CYS A 12 -11.04 23.38 7.41
C CYS A 12 -10.56 24.77 6.95
N LEU A 13 -11.15 25.87 7.44
CA LEU A 13 -10.75 27.24 7.13
C LEU A 13 -9.46 27.68 7.85
N ALA A 14 -9.21 27.18 9.08
CA ALA A 14 -7.97 27.45 9.79
C ALA A 14 -6.74 26.82 9.12
N PHE A 15 -6.91 25.74 8.35
CA PHE A 15 -5.87 25.13 7.53
C PHE A 15 -5.52 25.95 6.27
N LEU A 16 -6.40 26.87 5.88
CA LEU A 16 -6.21 27.75 4.69
C LEU A 16 -5.55 29.10 5.00
N VAL A 17 -5.44 29.50 6.25
CA VAL A 17 -5.06 30.90 6.60
C VAL A 17 -4.00 31.01 7.70
N GLY A 18 -3.04 30.15 7.83
CA GLY A 18 -1.91 30.58 8.63
C GLY A 18 -1.24 29.57 9.53
N GLY A 19 -0.09 29.17 9.12
CA GLY A 19 1.12 29.00 9.94
C GLY A 19 1.02 28.14 11.18
N ALA A 20 0.87 26.82 11.03
CA ALA A 20 1.35 25.90 12.04
C ALA A 20 1.63 24.55 11.39
N SER A 21 2.90 24.21 11.39
CA SER A 21 3.45 22.86 11.17
C SER A 21 2.78 22.05 10.05
N SER A 22 3.37 22.17 8.89
CA SER A 22 3.05 21.48 7.65
C SER A 22 2.99 19.96 7.83
N ALA A 23 1.81 19.41 8.04
CA ALA A 23 1.52 18.14 7.43
C ALA A 23 1.26 18.43 5.95
N ILE A 24 2.33 18.51 5.15
CA ILE A 24 2.22 18.36 3.71
C ILE A 24 1.63 16.96 3.56
N ALA A 25 0.35 16.89 3.23
CA ALA A 25 -0.26 15.64 2.78
C ALA A 25 0.47 15.29 1.49
N ASP A 26 1.45 14.41 1.58
CA ASP A 26 2.02 13.75 0.42
C ASP A 26 0.86 13.03 -0.24
N GLU A 27 0.46 13.45 -1.44
CA GLU A 27 -0.71 12.92 -2.15
C GLU A 27 -0.60 11.42 -2.45
N THR A 28 0.57 10.83 -2.18
CA THR A 28 0.86 9.41 -2.39
C THR A 28 0.71 8.55 -1.13
N GLN A 29 0.57 9.16 0.06
CA GLN A 29 0.54 8.41 1.30
C GLN A 29 -0.86 7.86 1.62
N ILE A 30 -0.98 6.55 1.70
CA ILE A 30 -2.19 5.86 2.14
C ILE A 30 -2.15 5.75 3.67
N TYR A 31 -3.21 6.20 4.31
CA TYR A 31 -3.40 6.07 5.75
C TYR A 31 -4.41 4.97 6.05
N VAL A 32 -4.24 4.28 7.17
CA VAL A 32 -5.14 3.20 7.58
C VAL A 32 -5.58 3.41 9.02
N LEU A 33 -6.90 3.50 9.24
CA LEU A 33 -7.49 3.38 10.56
C LEU A 33 -7.65 1.90 10.91
N HIS A 34 -7.08 1.47 12.02
CA HIS A 34 -7.20 0.11 12.54
C HIS A 34 -8.15 0.08 13.74
N PHE A 35 -9.11 -0.83 13.70
CA PHE A 35 -10.10 -1.02 14.74
C PHE A 35 -9.76 -2.21 15.64
N LYS A 36 -10.15 -2.16 16.91
CA LYS A 36 -9.95 -3.25 17.88
C LYS A 36 -10.61 -4.57 17.46
N ASN A 37 -11.69 -4.49 16.68
CA ASN A 37 -12.38 -5.66 16.10
C ASN A 37 -11.67 -6.27 14.89
N GLY A 38 -10.49 -5.78 14.52
CA GLY A 38 -9.71 -6.27 13.40
C GLY A 38 -10.04 -5.65 12.04
N MET A 39 -11.08 -4.82 11.94
CA MET A 39 -11.37 -4.07 10.71
C MET A 39 -10.32 -3.00 10.45
N SER A 40 -10.20 -2.59 9.20
CA SER A 40 -9.34 -1.48 8.80
C SER A 40 -10.01 -0.68 7.68
N ILE A 41 -9.82 0.65 7.71
CA ILE A 41 -10.35 1.57 6.70
C ILE A 41 -9.18 2.36 6.12
N ARG A 42 -9.02 2.35 4.80
CA ARG A 42 -8.04 3.18 4.09
C ARG A 42 -8.58 4.59 3.91
N CYS A 43 -7.75 5.57 4.19
CA CYS A 43 -8.06 6.99 4.13
C CYS A 43 -7.02 7.73 3.29
N ASP A 44 -7.43 8.82 2.63
CA ASP A 44 -6.51 9.74 1.96
C ASP A 44 -5.78 10.63 2.98
N ALA A 45 -6.40 10.85 4.14
CA ALA A 45 -5.79 11.52 5.28
C ALA A 45 -6.46 11.06 6.58
N ILE A 46 -5.68 10.98 7.66
CA ILE A 46 -6.22 10.79 9.02
C ILE A 46 -5.64 11.84 9.97
N TRP A 47 -6.43 12.24 10.96
CA TRP A 47 -5.97 13.08 12.04
C TRP A 47 -6.75 12.80 13.33
N ARG A 48 -6.11 13.03 14.44
CA ARG A 48 -6.75 12.94 15.75
C ARG A 48 -7.42 14.27 16.06
N GLY A 49 -8.74 14.23 16.33
CA GLY A 49 -9.48 15.40 16.81
C GLY A 49 -9.23 15.67 18.28
N ILE A 50 -9.66 16.83 18.74
CA ILE A 50 -9.67 17.22 20.16
C ILE A 50 -10.89 16.67 20.90
N ASP A 51 -11.80 16.01 20.20
CA ASP A 51 -13.13 15.56 20.61
C ASP A 51 -13.22 14.05 20.82
N ASP A 52 -12.10 13.38 21.13
CA ASP A 52 -12.02 11.92 21.29
C ASP A 52 -12.43 11.12 20.04
N TYR A 53 -12.26 11.73 18.84
CA TYR A 53 -12.48 11.11 17.56
C TYR A 53 -11.20 11.11 16.71
N ALA A 54 -11.01 10.06 15.92
CA ALA A 54 -10.16 10.10 14.76
C ALA A 54 -10.98 10.40 13.50
N TRP A 55 -10.47 11.27 12.66
CA TRP A 55 -11.12 11.69 11.44
C TRP A 55 -10.40 11.10 10.24
N CYS A 56 -11.16 10.55 9.32
CA CYS A 56 -10.70 9.95 8.08
C CYS A 56 -11.29 10.70 6.90
N ARG A 57 -10.46 11.12 5.95
CA ARG A 57 -10.90 11.58 4.64
C ARG A 57 -10.72 10.46 3.63
N LYS A 58 -11.76 10.19 2.85
CA LYS A 58 -11.73 9.22 1.76
C LYS A 58 -12.54 9.77 0.59
N SER A 59 -11.91 9.93 -0.57
CA SER A 59 -12.56 10.40 -1.80
C SER A 59 -13.39 11.66 -1.60
N GLY A 60 -12.85 12.64 -0.85
CA GLY A 60 -13.50 13.91 -0.55
C GLY A 60 -14.51 13.91 0.61
N SER A 61 -14.92 12.74 1.11
CA SER A 61 -15.80 12.63 2.29
C SER A 61 -14.98 12.53 3.57
N VAL A 62 -15.49 13.11 4.65
CA VAL A 62 -14.87 13.08 5.99
C VAL A 62 -15.77 12.36 6.96
N GLN A 63 -15.24 11.38 7.66
CA GLN A 63 -15.95 10.60 8.67
C GLN A 63 -15.14 10.53 9.97
N GLY A 64 -15.82 10.71 11.10
CA GLY A 64 -15.24 10.57 12.44
C GLY A 64 -15.51 9.18 13.02
N PHE A 65 -14.51 8.65 13.70
CA PHE A 65 -14.58 7.37 14.42
C PHE A 65 -14.15 7.58 15.87
N PRO A 66 -14.89 7.06 16.87
CA PRO A 66 -14.49 7.16 18.26
C PRO A 66 -13.11 6.55 18.49
N LEU A 67 -12.24 7.22 19.25
CA LEU A 67 -10.91 6.72 19.58
C LEU A 67 -10.98 5.41 20.38
N THR A 68 -12.10 5.20 21.13
CA THR A 68 -12.34 3.98 21.90
C THR A 68 -12.41 2.72 21.03
N ASP A 69 -12.81 2.86 19.76
CA ASP A 69 -12.99 1.75 18.82
C ASP A 69 -11.72 1.44 18.03
N LEU A 70 -10.71 2.32 18.11
CA LEU A 70 -9.49 2.19 17.34
C LEU A 70 -8.38 1.49 18.12
N ASP A 71 -7.58 0.73 17.39
CA ASP A 71 -6.24 0.33 17.83
C ASP A 71 -5.30 1.53 17.67
N MET A 72 -5.23 2.35 18.71
CA MET A 72 -4.47 3.61 18.71
C MET A 72 -3.00 3.40 18.40
N LYS A 73 -2.40 2.35 18.98
CA LYS A 73 -0.99 2.03 18.74
C LYS A 73 -0.75 1.71 17.27
N LYS A 74 -1.60 0.86 16.69
CA LYS A 74 -1.46 0.46 15.29
C LYS A 74 -1.74 1.62 14.34
N THR A 75 -2.75 2.45 14.63
CA THR A 75 -3.14 3.55 13.74
C THR A 75 -2.17 4.73 13.77
N PHE A 76 -1.76 5.19 14.97
CA PHE A 76 -1.05 6.47 15.13
C PHE A 76 0.44 6.32 15.46
N GLU A 77 0.89 5.16 15.94
CA GLU A 77 2.29 4.92 16.29
C GLU A 77 2.99 4.03 15.26
N ILE A 78 2.37 2.88 14.91
CA ILE A 78 2.99 1.89 14.03
C ILE A 78 2.80 2.25 12.56
N GLN A 79 1.60 2.67 12.15
CA GLN A 79 1.29 2.91 10.74
C GLN A 79 2.20 3.98 10.08
N PRO A 80 2.52 5.12 10.73
CA PRO A 80 3.49 6.06 10.15
C PRO A 80 4.87 5.45 9.91
N ALA A 81 5.35 4.59 10.84
CA ALA A 81 6.63 3.91 10.69
C ALA A 81 6.59 2.88 9.55
N VAL A 82 5.47 2.14 9.40
CA VAL A 82 5.24 1.23 8.27
C VAL A 82 5.28 1.97 6.96
N ASN A 83 4.52 3.07 6.84
CA ASN A 83 4.48 3.88 5.62
C ASN A 83 5.87 4.42 5.26
N GLN A 84 6.64 4.90 6.25
CA GLN A 84 8.01 5.37 6.02
C GLN A 84 8.91 4.26 5.45
N LEU A 85 8.82 3.04 6.00
CA LEU A 85 9.61 1.91 5.52
C LEU A 85 9.16 1.45 4.12
N VAL A 86 7.86 1.44 3.83
CA VAL A 86 7.32 1.13 2.50
C VAL A 86 7.83 2.14 1.48
N ASN A 87 7.71 3.44 1.75
CA ASN A 87 8.19 4.50 0.84
C ASN A 87 9.71 4.41 0.61
N LYS A 88 10.49 4.13 1.66
CA LYS A 88 11.94 3.90 1.51
C LYS A 88 12.23 2.69 0.64
N SER A 89 11.54 1.58 0.87
CA SER A 89 11.75 0.34 0.10
C SER A 89 11.39 0.52 -1.38
N GLU A 90 10.35 1.28 -1.69
CA GLU A 90 10.01 1.65 -3.06
C GLU A 90 11.08 2.53 -3.69
N ALA A 91 11.57 3.53 -2.98
CA ALA A 91 12.65 4.38 -3.45
C ALA A 91 13.94 3.60 -3.69
N SER A 92 14.28 2.64 -2.81
CA SER A 92 15.45 1.75 -2.98
C SER A 92 15.24 0.82 -4.19
N PHE A 93 14.05 0.26 -4.34
CA PHE A 93 13.69 -0.54 -5.50
C PHE A 93 13.84 0.23 -6.81
N ASN A 94 13.34 1.46 -6.88
CA ASN A 94 13.42 2.31 -8.08
C ASN A 94 14.86 2.72 -8.43
N ARG A 95 15.78 2.74 -7.44
CA ARG A 95 17.23 2.94 -7.67
C ARG A 95 17.98 1.67 -8.04
N GLY A 96 17.33 0.49 -8.00
CA GLY A 96 17.98 -0.81 -8.24
C GLY A 96 18.77 -1.33 -7.03
N ASP A 97 18.61 -0.75 -5.87
CA ASP A 97 19.21 -1.22 -4.62
C ASP A 97 18.31 -2.29 -3.99
N TRP A 98 18.41 -3.50 -4.55
CA TRP A 98 17.55 -4.62 -4.18
C TRP A 98 17.75 -5.06 -2.73
N ASP A 99 18.97 -4.96 -2.20
CA ASP A 99 19.25 -5.36 -0.82
C ASP A 99 18.62 -4.39 0.18
N ALA A 100 18.74 -3.08 -0.05
CA ALA A 100 18.07 -2.09 0.76
C ALA A 100 16.55 -2.23 0.66
N ALA A 101 16.00 -2.40 -0.55
CA ALA A 101 14.56 -2.61 -0.75
C ALA A 101 14.02 -3.82 0.03
N ILE A 102 14.76 -4.95 0.04
CA ILE A 102 14.40 -6.14 0.80
C ILE A 102 14.43 -5.87 2.30
N ALA A 103 15.47 -5.21 2.80
CA ALA A 103 15.63 -4.92 4.23
C ALA A 103 14.52 -4.00 4.74
N GLU A 104 14.24 -2.91 4.02
CA GLU A 104 13.22 -1.92 4.38
C GLU A 104 11.80 -2.51 4.29
N ALA A 105 11.49 -3.25 3.23
CA ALA A 105 10.21 -3.95 3.10
C ALA A 105 10.03 -5.02 4.19
N SER A 106 11.10 -5.72 4.58
CA SER A 106 11.07 -6.69 5.68
C SER A 106 10.81 -6.00 7.02
N GLY A 107 11.37 -4.80 7.24
CA GLY A 107 11.05 -3.97 8.39
C GLY A 107 9.57 -3.55 8.42
N ALA A 108 9.01 -3.16 7.28
CA ALA A 108 7.58 -2.83 7.17
C ALA A 108 6.69 -4.04 7.48
N ILE A 109 7.03 -5.23 6.97
CA ILE A 109 6.31 -6.48 7.21
C ILE A 109 6.38 -6.89 8.69
N ALA A 110 7.53 -6.68 9.35
CA ALA A 110 7.66 -6.97 10.77
C ALA A 110 6.74 -6.11 11.65
N LEU A 111 6.49 -4.86 11.24
CA LEU A 111 5.56 -3.95 11.92
C LEU A 111 4.10 -4.20 11.52
N ASP A 112 3.84 -4.49 10.26
CA ASP A 112 2.51 -4.82 9.73
C ASP A 112 2.56 -6.08 8.84
N PRO A 113 2.34 -7.27 9.41
CA PRO A 113 2.35 -8.52 8.66
C PRO A 113 1.24 -8.68 7.61
N LYS A 114 0.33 -7.71 7.51
CA LYS A 114 -0.74 -7.68 6.50
C LYS A 114 -0.54 -6.56 5.46
N ASN A 115 0.69 -6.08 5.28
CA ASN A 115 1.00 -5.05 4.30
C ASN A 115 1.31 -5.67 2.94
N GLU A 116 0.32 -5.77 2.05
CA GLU A 116 0.46 -6.34 0.71
C GLU A 116 1.45 -5.57 -0.16
N VAL A 117 1.62 -4.25 0.07
CA VAL A 117 2.55 -3.42 -0.70
C VAL A 117 3.99 -3.80 -0.38
N ALA A 118 4.32 -3.94 0.92
CA ALA A 118 5.66 -4.32 1.35
C ALA A 118 6.06 -5.71 0.84
N PHE A 119 5.15 -6.70 0.91
CA PHE A 119 5.38 -8.01 0.29
C PHE A 119 5.64 -7.91 -1.20
N THR A 120 4.87 -7.08 -1.92
CA THR A 120 5.00 -6.94 -3.38
C THR A 120 6.30 -6.25 -3.79
N ILE A 121 6.76 -5.24 -3.05
CA ILE A 121 8.07 -4.60 -3.30
C ILE A 121 9.18 -5.61 -3.03
N ARG A 122 9.13 -6.34 -1.92
CA ARG A 122 10.13 -7.34 -1.58
C ARG A 122 10.18 -8.46 -2.61
N ALA A 123 9.02 -8.92 -3.08
CA ALA A 123 8.94 -9.90 -4.17
C ALA A 123 9.62 -9.41 -5.45
N GLY A 124 9.36 -8.17 -5.86
CA GLY A 124 10.02 -7.58 -7.02
C GLY A 124 11.54 -7.53 -6.85
N ALA A 125 12.02 -7.13 -5.68
CA ALA A 125 13.45 -7.08 -5.37
C ALA A 125 14.08 -8.50 -5.35
N TYR A 126 13.38 -9.51 -4.79
CA TYR A 126 13.84 -10.91 -4.86
C TYR A 126 13.92 -11.42 -6.29
N ALA A 127 12.92 -11.11 -7.15
CA ALA A 127 12.93 -11.52 -8.55
C ALA A 127 14.14 -10.94 -9.30
N ASN A 128 14.45 -9.66 -9.09
CA ASN A 128 15.63 -9.01 -9.69
C ASN A 128 16.96 -9.58 -9.17
N LYS A 129 16.98 -10.17 -7.97
CA LYS A 129 18.15 -10.91 -7.43
C LYS A 129 18.18 -12.37 -7.85
N GLY A 130 17.26 -12.86 -8.67
CA GLY A 130 17.15 -14.26 -9.06
C GLY A 130 16.60 -15.19 -7.97
N LYS A 131 16.15 -14.66 -6.84
CA LYS A 131 15.51 -15.41 -5.74
C LYS A 131 14.04 -15.65 -6.07
N LEU A 132 13.79 -16.45 -7.12
CA LEU A 132 12.46 -16.59 -7.73
C LEU A 132 11.45 -17.27 -6.83
N LYS A 133 11.88 -18.23 -5.98
CA LYS A 133 10.99 -18.93 -5.03
C LYS A 133 10.47 -17.98 -3.97
N GLU A 134 11.36 -17.18 -3.39
CA GLU A 134 11.01 -16.15 -2.39
C GLU A 134 10.10 -15.08 -2.99
N ALA A 135 10.38 -14.66 -4.24
CA ALA A 135 9.53 -13.71 -4.95
C ALA A 135 8.10 -14.23 -5.15
N ILE A 136 7.95 -15.48 -5.61
CA ILE A 136 6.63 -16.10 -5.80
C ILE A 136 5.89 -16.25 -4.46
N GLN A 137 6.60 -16.62 -3.39
CA GLN A 137 6.00 -16.77 -2.06
C GLN A 137 5.47 -15.44 -1.52
N ASP A 138 6.24 -14.36 -1.62
CA ASP A 138 5.81 -13.04 -1.19
C ASP A 138 4.61 -12.53 -2.01
N CYS A 139 4.62 -12.75 -3.32
CA CYS A 139 3.46 -12.42 -4.16
C CYS A 139 2.21 -13.22 -3.76
N ASN A 140 2.35 -14.52 -3.47
CA ASN A 140 1.24 -15.34 -2.99
C ASN A 140 0.68 -14.81 -1.67
N THR A 141 1.56 -14.36 -0.77
CA THR A 141 1.14 -13.73 0.49
C THR A 141 0.40 -12.42 0.23
N ALA A 142 0.93 -11.54 -0.64
CA ALA A 142 0.29 -10.28 -1.00
C ALA A 142 -1.10 -10.50 -1.62
N ILE A 143 -1.23 -11.49 -2.52
CA ILE A 143 -2.52 -11.87 -3.15
C ILE A 143 -3.49 -12.45 -2.11
N GLY A 144 -2.99 -13.23 -1.16
CA GLY A 144 -3.80 -13.74 -0.05
C GLY A 144 -4.34 -12.64 0.86
N ILE A 145 -3.57 -11.57 1.06
CA ILE A 145 -3.99 -10.38 1.83
C ILE A 145 -4.98 -9.54 1.03
N ASN A 146 -4.66 -9.25 -0.22
CA ASN A 146 -5.47 -8.44 -1.11
C ASN A 146 -5.56 -9.07 -2.51
N PRO A 147 -6.62 -9.86 -2.79
CA PRO A 147 -6.80 -10.51 -4.09
C PRO A 147 -7.00 -9.55 -5.28
N TYR A 148 -7.27 -8.28 -5.00
CA TYR A 148 -7.46 -7.24 -6.03
C TYR A 148 -6.25 -6.32 -6.17
N PHE A 149 -5.05 -6.78 -5.83
CA PHE A 149 -3.82 -6.00 -5.93
C PHE A 149 -3.03 -6.36 -7.20
N PRO A 150 -3.19 -5.61 -8.31
CA PRO A 150 -2.70 -6.00 -9.63
C PRO A 150 -1.18 -6.12 -9.71
N LEU A 151 -0.43 -5.32 -8.93
CA LEU A 151 1.04 -5.39 -8.92
C LEU A 151 1.57 -6.72 -8.40
N ALA A 152 0.87 -7.37 -7.45
CA ALA A 152 1.29 -8.67 -6.95
C ALA A 152 1.20 -9.76 -8.03
N TYR A 153 0.15 -9.74 -8.84
CA TYR A 153 0.04 -10.64 -10.00
C TYR A 153 1.10 -10.33 -11.05
N ASN A 154 1.34 -9.04 -11.38
CA ASN A 154 2.39 -8.68 -12.32
C ASN A 154 3.78 -9.17 -11.86
N ASN A 155 4.12 -8.98 -10.59
CA ASN A 155 5.41 -9.39 -10.05
C ASN A 155 5.54 -10.91 -9.95
N ARG A 156 4.43 -11.63 -9.62
CA ARG A 156 4.43 -13.09 -9.67
C ARG A 156 4.61 -13.61 -11.09
N GLY A 157 3.90 -13.03 -12.05
CA GLY A 157 4.09 -13.33 -13.47
C GLY A 157 5.53 -13.13 -13.92
N HIS A 158 6.19 -12.06 -13.49
CA HIS A 158 7.59 -11.82 -13.79
C HIS A 158 8.51 -12.90 -13.18
N ALA A 159 8.32 -13.26 -11.93
CA ALA A 159 9.10 -14.32 -11.28
C ALA A 159 8.87 -15.70 -11.94
N LEU A 160 7.62 -16.00 -12.33
CA LEU A 160 7.27 -17.22 -13.07
C LEU A 160 7.90 -17.24 -14.46
N GLU A 161 7.91 -16.13 -15.17
CA GLU A 161 8.56 -16.01 -16.46
C GLU A 161 10.07 -16.27 -16.37
N LEU A 162 10.75 -15.64 -15.41
CA LEU A 162 12.16 -15.86 -15.13
C LEU A 162 12.49 -17.31 -14.76
N SER A 163 11.51 -18.02 -14.18
CA SER A 163 11.64 -19.45 -13.84
C SER A 163 11.25 -20.40 -15.00
N GLY A 164 10.91 -19.84 -16.19
CA GLY A 164 10.54 -20.59 -17.38
C GLY A 164 9.08 -21.08 -17.39
N GLN A 165 8.25 -20.65 -16.46
CA GLN A 165 6.83 -21.05 -16.32
C GLN A 165 5.93 -20.08 -17.09
N LEU A 166 6.16 -19.98 -18.44
CA LEU A 166 5.48 -19.01 -19.29
C LEU A 166 3.95 -19.09 -19.29
N PRO A 167 3.31 -20.28 -19.30
CA PRO A 167 1.84 -20.35 -19.27
C PRO A 167 1.25 -19.70 -18.01
N GLN A 168 1.81 -19.99 -16.84
CA GLN A 168 1.37 -19.43 -15.55
C GLN A 168 1.67 -17.91 -15.49
N ALA A 169 2.84 -17.49 -15.96
CA ALA A 169 3.19 -16.08 -16.06
C ALA A 169 2.18 -15.29 -16.90
N THR A 170 1.75 -15.88 -18.04
CA THR A 170 0.75 -15.26 -18.92
C THR A 170 -0.57 -15.03 -18.19
N LEU A 171 -1.07 -16.03 -17.46
CA LEU A 171 -2.31 -15.92 -16.68
C LEU A 171 -2.20 -14.80 -15.62
N ASP A 172 -1.08 -14.70 -14.92
CA ASP A 172 -0.87 -13.66 -13.92
C ASP A 172 -0.81 -12.26 -14.55
N TYR A 173 -0.15 -12.11 -15.69
CA TYR A 173 -0.15 -10.85 -16.42
C TYR A 173 -1.55 -10.48 -16.93
N GLU A 174 -2.35 -11.44 -17.37
CA GLU A 174 -3.74 -11.22 -17.76
C GLU A 174 -4.59 -10.76 -16.57
N MET A 175 -4.45 -11.39 -15.41
CA MET A 175 -5.13 -10.95 -14.19
C MET A 175 -4.75 -9.52 -13.83
N SER A 176 -3.45 -9.17 -13.87
CA SER A 176 -2.98 -7.82 -13.61
C SER A 176 -3.56 -6.81 -14.62
N CYS A 177 -3.57 -7.16 -15.91
CA CYS A 177 -4.13 -6.32 -16.97
C CYS A 177 -5.64 -6.09 -16.80
N ASN A 178 -6.39 -7.14 -16.50
CA ASN A 178 -7.85 -7.06 -16.28
C ASN A 178 -8.22 -6.19 -15.07
N MET A 179 -7.30 -6.05 -14.11
CA MET A 179 -7.43 -5.13 -12.97
C MET A 179 -6.94 -3.69 -13.29
N GLY A 180 -6.63 -3.39 -14.56
CA GLY A 180 -6.25 -2.04 -15.00
C GLY A 180 -4.76 -1.73 -14.90
N ASN A 181 -3.88 -2.70 -14.65
CA ASN A 181 -2.44 -2.47 -14.62
C ASN A 181 -1.86 -2.45 -16.05
N GLU A 182 -1.42 -1.28 -16.52
CA GLU A 182 -0.86 -1.12 -17.85
C GLU A 182 0.39 -1.97 -18.10
N LEU A 183 1.24 -2.17 -17.07
CA LEU A 183 2.44 -2.99 -17.19
C LEU A 183 2.07 -4.46 -17.42
N GLY A 184 1.06 -4.97 -16.70
CA GLY A 184 0.50 -6.29 -16.96
C GLY A 184 0.03 -6.45 -18.40
N CYS A 185 -0.70 -5.46 -18.93
CA CYS A 185 -1.15 -5.47 -20.33
C CYS A 185 0.00 -5.48 -21.34
N LYS A 186 1.07 -4.73 -21.09
CA LYS A 186 2.29 -4.73 -21.90
C LYS A 186 2.98 -6.11 -21.86
N ASN A 187 3.08 -6.70 -20.66
CA ASN A 187 3.71 -8.00 -20.47
C ASN A 187 2.93 -9.12 -21.17
N VAL A 188 1.59 -9.14 -21.10
CA VAL A 188 0.77 -10.10 -21.88
C VAL A 188 1.10 -10.04 -23.36
N LYS A 189 1.12 -8.83 -23.95
CA LYS A 189 1.43 -8.65 -25.36
C LYS A 189 2.82 -9.21 -25.69
N ARG A 190 3.82 -8.89 -24.87
CA ARG A 190 5.20 -9.35 -25.07
C ARG A 190 5.33 -10.88 -25.01
N VAL A 191 4.77 -11.51 -23.97
CA VAL A 191 4.90 -12.97 -23.79
C VAL A 191 4.18 -13.74 -24.90
N ARG A 192 3.01 -13.28 -25.36
CA ARG A 192 2.27 -13.89 -26.48
C ARG A 192 3.06 -13.83 -27.82
N THR A 193 3.97 -12.88 -27.98
CA THR A 193 4.86 -12.83 -29.18
C THR A 193 6.01 -13.84 -29.10
N LEU A 194 6.43 -14.22 -27.90
CA LEU A 194 7.50 -15.19 -27.65
C LEU A 194 7.04 -16.64 -27.78
N SER A 195 5.72 -16.89 -27.71
CA SER A 195 5.11 -18.22 -27.76
C SER A 195 4.65 -18.64 -29.15
N LYS A 196 4.94 -17.82 -30.18
CA LYS A 196 4.74 -18.11 -31.60
C LYS A 196 6.03 -18.54 -32.28
#